data_a371560ae4bf990f1f5d17c64fa4540f
#
_entry.id   a371560ae4bf990f1f5d17c64fa4540f
#
_cell.length_a   1.000
_cell.length_b   1.000
_cell.length_c   1.000
_cell.angle_alpha   90.00
_cell.angle_beta   90.00
_cell.angle_gamma   90.00
#
_symmetry.space_group_name_H-M   'P 1'
#
loop_
_entity.id
_entity.type
_entity.pdbx_description
1 polymer ?
#
loop_
_entity_poly.entity_id
_entity_poly.type
_entity_poly.pdbx_seq_one_letter_code
_entity_poly.pdbx_strand_id
1 'polypeptide(L)'
;MATVKFSWNRNQSPAVLPPIKENACKLSDDILTSNIRWFIIFRWGIIGALIFIHILALLTPDTLIQFRIIEENNWPIVITLILGLANLGYRFALDNCKPSRFNSPTINLWVQITVDLICLSFVVHYVGSTATPAPFFYILHIALACIFFSTLESLIVAAIVSVFYIIVLILEYSLSIQLPQSILIDPALADDSKSQNHLLFWMFSLNFLFFTVWYVVSRLSFVVRAHESQLSEAYKRINQAQQEKDQYAVLMTHQLKSPLDAIRSKINLIKGGYCGDVPPELKETLLKIDRRATSMAALILDLLRLQRLKETCSCNAETKSVNISKVLQKCLEKLTPVINTKEIVLNLSIDNFIYQGISDQVEILMENIISNAITYSHQGGIVEISSQIDAKSQTATIAVTDHGIGIDPNDLPNIFNEYFYSPRAALHNKSTSGIGLSIVKIAAENNKLDINVSSEPDEGTTFSIFFPEIQIPKEIEEESAPSMAIQQ
;
A
#
# COMPACT_ATOMS: atom_id res chain seq x y z
N MET A 1 17.54 -25.19 -24.26
CA MET A 1 16.30 -24.50 -23.82
C MET A 1 16.64 -23.39 -22.84
N ALA A 2 16.48 -22.13 -23.22
CA ALA A 2 16.62 -21.01 -22.31
C ALA A 2 15.30 -20.79 -21.58
N THR A 3 15.30 -20.92 -20.25
CA THR A 3 14.10 -20.77 -19.41
C THR A 3 14.24 -19.48 -18.60
N VAL A 4 13.27 -18.57 -18.67
CA VAL A 4 13.24 -17.33 -17.90
C VAL A 4 12.02 -17.34 -16.98
N LYS A 5 12.27 -17.24 -15.66
CA LYS A 5 11.23 -17.14 -14.64
C LYS A 5 11.04 -15.67 -14.28
N PHE A 6 9.84 -15.13 -14.51
CA PHE A 6 9.49 -13.76 -14.16
C PHE A 6 8.87 -13.71 -12.78
N SER A 7 9.60 -13.15 -11.80
CA SER A 7 9.09 -12.73 -10.51
C SER A 7 9.17 -11.19 -10.43
N TRP A 8 8.05 -10.53 -10.09
CA TRP A 8 7.93 -9.06 -10.16
C TRP A 8 8.43 -8.42 -8.87
N ASN A 9 9.51 -7.63 -8.96
CA ASN A 9 10.06 -6.88 -7.82
C ASN A 9 9.69 -5.38 -7.95
N ARG A 10 9.01 -4.83 -6.94
CA ARG A 10 8.63 -3.42 -6.85
C ARG A 10 9.78 -2.60 -6.30
N ASN A 11 10.52 -1.86 -7.14
CA ASN A 11 11.34 -0.73 -6.68
C ASN A 11 11.43 0.32 -7.80
N GLN A 12 10.79 1.46 -7.61
CA GLN A 12 10.99 2.66 -8.42
C GLN A 12 11.63 3.77 -7.58
N SER A 13 12.61 4.43 -8.16
CA SER A 13 13.45 5.48 -7.56
C SER A 13 12.71 6.83 -7.40
N PRO A 14 13.08 7.67 -6.42
CA PRO A 14 12.35 8.90 -6.10
C PRO A 14 12.76 10.11 -6.93
N ALA A 15 11.77 10.95 -7.23
CA ALA A 15 11.94 12.24 -7.92
C ALA A 15 12.30 13.38 -6.94
N VAL A 16 13.03 14.37 -7.41
CA VAL A 16 13.51 15.54 -6.65
C VAL A 16 12.36 16.49 -6.26
N LEU A 17 12.30 16.86 -4.98
CA LEU A 17 11.24 17.66 -4.35
C LEU A 17 11.47 19.20 -4.47
N PRO A 18 10.43 20.03 -4.66
CA PRO A 18 10.52 21.50 -4.69
C PRO A 18 10.60 22.13 -3.28
N PRO A 19 11.00 23.44 -3.17
CA PRO A 19 11.28 24.08 -1.88
C PRO A 19 10.04 24.34 -1.01
N ILE A 20 10.25 24.33 0.31
CA ILE A 20 9.26 24.35 1.38
C ILE A 20 8.58 25.72 1.50
N LYS A 21 7.25 25.77 1.47
CA LYS A 21 6.42 26.93 1.86
C LYS A 21 6.01 26.89 3.33
N GLU A 22 6.12 28.03 4.00
CA GLU A 22 6.01 28.24 5.46
C GLU A 22 4.60 28.14 6.08
N ASN A 23 3.61 27.59 5.42
CA ASN A 23 2.28 27.43 6.01
C ASN A 23 2.20 26.16 6.84
N ALA A 24 2.41 26.31 8.16
CA ALA A 24 2.26 25.27 9.17
C ALA A 24 0.86 24.63 9.10
N CYS A 25 0.77 23.46 8.52
CA CYS A 25 -0.48 22.70 8.44
C CYS A 25 -0.83 22.15 9.83
N LYS A 26 -2.02 22.49 10.37
CA LYS A 26 -2.60 21.78 11.53
C LYS A 26 -2.79 20.31 11.14
N LEU A 27 -2.50 19.40 12.08
CA LEU A 27 -2.87 18.00 11.91
C LEU A 27 -4.37 17.89 11.63
N SER A 28 -4.78 16.96 10.76
CA SER A 28 -6.20 16.68 10.54
C SER A 28 -6.83 16.13 11.82
N ASP A 29 -8.11 16.42 12.05
CA ASP A 29 -8.83 15.98 13.25
C ASP A 29 -8.82 14.46 13.42
N ASP A 30 -8.80 13.71 12.32
CA ASP A 30 -8.71 12.24 12.35
C ASP A 30 -7.37 11.74 12.89
N ILE A 31 -6.26 12.34 12.45
CA ILE A 31 -4.91 11.99 12.94
C ILE A 31 -4.79 12.40 14.40
N LEU A 32 -5.30 13.58 14.77
CA LEU A 32 -5.28 14.05 16.14
C LEU A 32 -6.08 13.12 17.05
N THR A 33 -7.26 12.67 16.64
CA THR A 33 -8.10 11.72 17.38
C THR A 33 -7.41 10.37 17.58
N SER A 34 -6.74 9.84 16.54
CA SER A 34 -5.96 8.60 16.65
C SER A 34 -4.82 8.73 17.65
N ASN A 35 -4.11 9.86 17.63
CA ASN A 35 -3.01 10.14 18.55
C ASN A 35 -3.48 10.32 19.99
N ILE A 36 -4.63 10.95 20.22
CA ILE A 36 -5.24 11.06 21.54
C ILE A 36 -5.59 9.67 22.10
N ARG A 37 -6.12 8.76 21.30
CA ARG A 37 -6.37 7.37 21.71
C ARG A 37 -5.10 6.65 22.15
N TRP A 38 -4.02 6.81 21.40
CA TRP A 38 -2.72 6.27 21.78
C TRP A 38 -2.23 6.85 23.12
N PHE A 39 -2.42 8.15 23.35
CA PHE A 39 -2.02 8.82 24.58
C PHE A 39 -2.81 8.33 25.81
N ILE A 40 -4.11 8.07 25.64
CA ILE A 40 -4.97 7.46 26.67
C ILE A 40 -4.44 6.04 27.02
N ILE A 41 -4.01 5.26 26.05
CA ILE A 41 -3.45 3.91 26.26
C ILE A 41 -2.10 4.03 27.00
N PHE A 42 -1.23 4.93 26.57
CA PHE A 42 0.08 5.16 27.19
C PHE A 42 -0.03 5.56 28.66
N ARG A 43 -1.03 6.37 29.02
CA ARG A 43 -1.29 6.79 30.41
C ARG A 43 -1.65 5.60 31.33
N TRP A 44 -2.30 4.55 30.81
CA TRP A 44 -2.50 3.32 31.59
C TRP A 44 -1.19 2.65 31.97
N GLY A 45 -0.17 2.74 31.13
CA GLY A 45 1.18 2.27 31.44
C GLY A 45 1.80 3.06 32.62
N ILE A 46 1.64 4.39 32.63
CA ILE A 46 2.13 5.25 33.74
C ILE A 46 1.39 4.92 35.04
N ILE A 47 0.06 4.77 34.99
CA ILE A 47 -0.78 4.36 36.12
C ILE A 47 -0.29 3.01 36.68
N GLY A 48 -0.07 2.03 35.79
CA GLY A 48 0.46 0.72 36.18
C GLY A 48 1.85 0.80 36.84
N ALA A 49 2.72 1.66 36.31
CA ALA A 49 4.05 1.87 36.91
C ALA A 49 3.98 2.50 38.30
N LEU A 50 3.12 3.49 38.52
CA LEU A 50 2.90 4.10 39.84
C LEU A 50 2.37 3.08 40.86
N ILE A 51 1.40 2.27 40.46
CA ILE A 51 0.86 1.19 41.30
C ILE A 51 1.95 0.17 41.63
N PHE A 52 2.73 -0.23 40.62
CA PHE A 52 3.82 -1.18 40.81
C PHE A 52 4.87 -0.68 41.79
N ILE A 53 5.29 0.59 41.65
CA ILE A 53 6.24 1.22 42.56
C ILE A 53 5.67 1.25 44.00
N HIS A 54 4.40 1.62 44.17
CA HIS A 54 3.74 1.64 45.46
C HIS A 54 3.63 0.23 46.09
N ILE A 55 3.23 -0.78 45.34
CA ILE A 55 3.20 -2.17 45.81
C ILE A 55 4.60 -2.65 46.17
N LEU A 56 5.63 -2.32 45.40
CA LEU A 56 7.01 -2.67 45.69
C LEU A 56 7.46 -2.03 47.02
N ALA A 57 7.09 -0.77 47.24
CA ALA A 57 7.36 -0.05 48.47
C ALA A 57 6.72 -0.73 49.71
N LEU A 58 5.51 -1.26 49.55
CA LEU A 58 4.82 -2.00 50.60
C LEU A 58 5.42 -3.38 50.89
N LEU A 59 5.89 -4.07 49.83
CA LEU A 59 6.40 -5.45 49.95
C LEU A 59 7.88 -5.52 50.39
N THR A 60 8.66 -4.48 50.12
CA THR A 60 10.10 -4.46 50.38
C THR A 60 10.58 -3.21 51.14
N PRO A 61 9.98 -2.86 52.29
CA PRO A 61 10.33 -1.65 53.01
C PRO A 61 11.82 -1.62 53.43
N ASP A 62 12.37 -2.75 53.89
CA ASP A 62 13.76 -2.84 54.35
C ASP A 62 14.79 -2.60 53.24
N THR A 63 14.49 -3.06 52.03
CA THR A 63 15.38 -2.81 50.89
C THR A 63 15.31 -1.37 50.42
N LEU A 64 14.13 -0.74 50.44
CA LEU A 64 13.96 0.67 50.10
C LEU A 64 14.65 1.59 51.12
N ILE A 65 14.60 1.27 52.41
CA ILE A 65 15.36 1.97 53.46
C ILE A 65 16.86 1.91 53.18
N GLN A 66 17.39 0.77 52.70
CA GLN A 66 18.81 0.67 52.28
C GLN A 66 19.14 1.61 51.12
N PHE A 67 18.18 1.86 50.23
CA PHE A 67 18.31 2.84 49.17
C PHE A 67 17.91 4.26 49.60
N ARG A 68 17.64 4.48 50.89
CA ARG A 68 17.21 5.76 51.50
C ARG A 68 15.89 6.26 50.91
N ILE A 69 14.99 5.37 50.50
CA ILE A 69 13.67 5.66 50.02
C ILE A 69 12.68 5.37 51.14
N ILE A 70 12.05 6.41 51.66
CA ILE A 70 11.07 6.29 52.76
C ILE A 70 9.74 6.81 52.23
N GLU A 71 8.74 5.93 52.12
CA GLU A 71 7.38 6.30 51.70
C GLU A 71 6.50 6.49 52.95
N GLU A 72 6.25 7.73 53.36
CA GLU A 72 5.42 8.04 54.54
C GLU A 72 3.95 8.30 54.20
N ASN A 73 3.58 8.46 52.91
CA ASN A 73 2.24 8.91 52.48
C ASN A 73 1.66 8.11 51.34
N ASN A 74 0.34 7.99 51.31
CA ASN A 74 -0.42 7.32 50.26
C ASN A 74 -0.60 8.16 48.97
N TRP A 75 0.26 9.16 48.73
CA TRP A 75 0.15 10.03 47.55
C TRP A 75 0.15 9.30 46.20
N PRO A 76 0.89 8.17 46.00
CA PRO A 76 0.88 7.49 44.74
C PRO A 76 -0.51 6.93 44.39
N ILE A 77 -1.24 6.43 45.40
CA ILE A 77 -2.62 5.94 45.23
C ILE A 77 -3.55 7.07 44.83
N VAL A 78 -3.45 8.24 45.50
CA VAL A 78 -4.31 9.41 45.20
C VAL A 78 -4.07 9.90 43.79
N ILE A 79 -2.81 10.06 43.35
CA ILE A 79 -2.49 10.50 41.96
C ILE A 79 -2.94 9.45 40.95
N THR A 80 -2.73 8.18 41.24
CA THR A 80 -3.18 7.08 40.37
C THR A 80 -4.71 7.09 40.19
N LEU A 81 -5.45 7.33 41.28
CA LEU A 81 -6.92 7.41 41.23
C LEU A 81 -7.38 8.61 40.37
N ILE A 82 -6.77 9.78 40.56
CA ILE A 82 -7.08 10.99 39.78
C ILE A 82 -6.79 10.74 38.29
N LEU A 83 -5.61 10.22 37.94
CA LEU A 83 -5.24 9.93 36.56
C LEU A 83 -6.15 8.87 35.96
N GLY A 84 -6.52 7.83 36.71
CA GLY A 84 -7.43 6.77 36.28
C GLY A 84 -8.81 7.27 35.95
N LEU A 85 -9.41 8.06 36.86
CA LEU A 85 -10.73 8.68 36.66
C LEU A 85 -10.72 9.66 35.49
N ALA A 86 -9.69 10.51 35.39
CA ALA A 86 -9.51 11.42 34.28
C ALA A 86 -9.41 10.66 32.94
N ASN A 87 -8.63 9.58 32.90
CA ASN A 87 -8.43 8.78 31.71
C ASN A 87 -9.72 8.10 31.22
N LEU A 88 -10.53 7.59 32.17
CA LEU A 88 -11.87 7.07 31.85
C LEU A 88 -12.79 8.17 31.30
N GLY A 89 -12.77 9.37 31.91
CA GLY A 89 -13.53 10.52 31.42
C GLY A 89 -13.14 10.94 30.00
N TYR A 90 -11.85 10.98 29.69
CA TYR A 90 -11.35 11.31 28.35
C TYR A 90 -11.78 10.28 27.31
N ARG A 91 -11.69 8.99 27.65
CA ARG A 91 -12.15 7.91 26.78
C ARG A 91 -13.65 8.02 26.54
N PHE A 92 -14.44 8.24 27.58
CA PHE A 92 -15.89 8.41 27.47
C PHE A 92 -16.26 9.60 26.59
N ALA A 93 -15.60 10.76 26.79
CA ALA A 93 -15.80 11.96 25.98
C ALA A 93 -15.46 11.74 24.51
N LEU A 94 -14.41 10.98 24.22
CA LEU A 94 -13.97 10.71 22.85
C LEU A 94 -14.90 9.74 22.11
N ASP A 95 -15.40 8.70 22.81
CA ASP A 95 -16.17 7.62 22.18
C ASP A 95 -17.68 7.91 22.13
N ASN A 96 -18.23 8.66 23.11
CA ASN A 96 -19.68 8.82 23.28
C ASN A 96 -20.20 10.24 23.04
N CYS A 97 -19.35 11.27 23.08
CA CYS A 97 -19.80 12.64 22.91
C CYS A 97 -19.64 13.11 21.46
N LYS A 98 -20.72 13.71 20.90
CA LYS A 98 -20.64 14.32 19.57
C LYS A 98 -19.61 15.45 19.54
N PRO A 99 -18.87 15.62 18.43
CA PRO A 99 -17.97 16.75 18.26
C PRO A 99 -18.74 18.08 18.44
N SER A 100 -18.29 18.91 19.36
CA SER A 100 -18.87 20.23 19.64
C SER A 100 -17.74 21.23 19.88
N ARG A 101 -18.11 22.54 19.98
CA ARG A 101 -17.11 23.58 20.25
C ARG A 101 -16.33 23.33 21.57
N PHE A 102 -16.94 22.65 22.53
CA PHE A 102 -16.32 22.32 23.83
C PHE A 102 -15.77 20.92 23.92
N ASN A 103 -16.06 20.05 22.95
CA ASN A 103 -15.54 18.69 22.83
C ASN A 103 -14.79 18.50 21.50
N SER A 104 -13.91 19.44 21.18
CA SER A 104 -12.99 19.28 20.06
C SER A 104 -11.77 18.46 20.48
N PRO A 105 -11.16 17.68 19.58
CA PRO A 105 -9.93 16.94 19.90
C PRO A 105 -8.83 17.83 20.49
N THR A 106 -8.69 19.05 19.99
CA THR A 106 -7.71 20.01 20.49
C THR A 106 -7.99 20.41 21.96
N ILE A 107 -9.24 20.73 22.33
CA ILE A 107 -9.59 21.09 23.71
C ILE A 107 -9.37 19.89 24.65
N ASN A 108 -9.77 18.70 24.19
CA ASN A 108 -9.57 17.48 24.96
C ASN A 108 -8.08 17.28 25.28
N LEU A 109 -7.19 17.47 24.28
CA LEU A 109 -5.75 17.37 24.46
C LEU A 109 -5.20 18.43 25.43
N TRP A 110 -5.67 19.70 25.36
CA TRP A 110 -5.28 20.74 26.30
C TRP A 110 -5.64 20.38 27.75
N VAL A 111 -6.85 19.87 27.96
CA VAL A 111 -7.30 19.43 29.29
C VAL A 111 -6.46 18.27 29.80
N GLN A 112 -6.16 17.29 28.94
CA GLN A 112 -5.31 16.15 29.30
C GLN A 112 -3.91 16.60 29.74
N ILE A 113 -3.24 17.44 28.95
CA ILE A 113 -1.90 17.94 29.26
C ILE A 113 -1.92 18.74 30.56
N THR A 114 -2.92 19.59 30.77
CA THR A 114 -3.01 20.40 32.00
C THR A 114 -3.19 19.54 33.25
N VAL A 115 -4.07 18.53 33.22
CA VAL A 115 -4.27 17.60 34.33
C VAL A 115 -3.01 16.79 34.61
N ASP A 116 -2.37 16.30 33.54
CA ASP A 116 -1.10 15.54 33.68
C ASP A 116 0.01 16.40 34.29
N LEU A 117 0.12 17.68 33.90
CA LEU A 117 1.11 18.60 34.48
C LEU A 117 0.85 18.88 35.96
N ILE A 118 -0.43 19.04 36.35
CA ILE A 118 -0.79 19.19 37.77
C ILE A 118 -0.40 17.94 38.55
N CYS A 119 -0.78 16.75 38.10
CA CYS A 119 -0.42 15.49 38.73
C CYS A 119 1.11 15.30 38.82
N LEU A 120 1.84 15.61 37.74
CA LEU A 120 3.29 15.55 37.69
C LEU A 120 3.93 16.54 38.68
N SER A 121 3.36 17.73 38.86
CA SER A 121 3.86 18.71 39.80
C SER A 121 3.78 18.18 41.28
N PHE A 122 2.70 17.47 41.62
CA PHE A 122 2.60 16.78 42.88
C PHE A 122 3.62 15.64 42.98
N VAL A 123 3.82 14.85 41.92
CA VAL A 123 4.85 13.80 41.92
C VAL A 123 6.24 14.43 42.17
N VAL A 124 6.58 15.48 41.43
CA VAL A 124 7.87 16.20 41.59
C VAL A 124 8.05 16.72 43.00
N HIS A 125 7.00 17.28 43.59
CA HIS A 125 7.04 17.75 44.98
C HIS A 125 7.32 16.59 45.98
N TYR A 126 6.53 15.49 45.89
CA TYR A 126 6.68 14.37 46.83
C TYR A 126 7.97 13.56 46.66
N VAL A 127 8.49 13.49 45.42
CA VAL A 127 9.74 12.78 45.11
C VAL A 127 10.98 13.64 45.40
N GLY A 128 10.82 14.97 45.33
CA GLY A 128 11.90 15.95 45.58
C GLY A 128 12.26 16.73 44.32
N SER A 129 11.97 18.04 44.33
CA SER A 129 12.11 18.92 43.19
C SER A 129 13.54 19.21 42.75
N THR A 130 14.52 19.15 43.67
CA THR A 130 15.95 19.39 43.39
C THR A 130 16.84 18.21 43.74
N ALA A 131 16.34 17.26 44.53
CA ALA A 131 17.11 16.10 45.02
C ALA A 131 17.07 14.91 44.07
N THR A 132 16.12 14.89 43.12
CA THR A 132 15.88 13.76 42.20
C THR A 132 15.73 14.22 40.74
N PRO A 133 15.85 13.29 39.78
CA PRO A 133 15.60 13.59 38.36
C PRO A 133 14.13 13.75 37.99
N ALA A 134 13.17 13.70 38.94
CA ALA A 134 11.74 13.77 38.68
C ALA A 134 11.32 14.96 37.79
N PRO A 135 11.89 16.17 37.92
CA PRO A 135 11.54 17.30 37.06
C PRO A 135 11.84 17.09 35.58
N PHE A 136 12.74 16.16 35.22
CA PHE A 136 12.98 15.86 33.81
C PHE A 136 11.77 15.25 33.11
N PHE A 137 10.80 14.66 33.82
CA PHE A 137 9.57 14.16 33.23
C PHE A 137 8.70 15.26 32.61
N TYR A 138 8.87 16.53 32.96
CA TYR A 138 8.23 17.66 32.29
C TYR A 138 8.63 17.76 30.81
N ILE A 139 9.86 17.33 30.47
CA ILE A 139 10.37 17.33 29.09
C ILE A 139 9.49 16.46 28.18
N LEU A 140 8.95 15.36 28.69
CA LEU A 140 8.06 14.51 27.93
C LEU A 140 6.80 15.27 27.48
N HIS A 141 6.20 16.07 28.35
CA HIS A 141 5.02 16.88 28.03
C HIS A 141 5.33 17.99 27.03
N ILE A 142 6.50 18.62 27.13
CA ILE A 142 6.98 19.61 26.16
C ILE A 142 7.18 18.95 24.79
N ALA A 143 7.82 17.78 24.74
CA ALA A 143 8.03 17.04 23.49
C ALA A 143 6.71 16.61 22.83
N LEU A 144 5.76 16.09 23.62
CA LEU A 144 4.44 15.73 23.15
C LEU A 144 3.65 16.95 22.62
N ALA A 145 3.74 18.08 23.35
CA ALA A 145 3.13 19.32 22.88
C ALA A 145 3.70 19.77 21.52
N CYS A 146 5.01 19.63 21.29
CA CYS A 146 5.62 19.95 20.00
C CYS A 146 5.14 19.05 18.85
N ILE A 147 4.77 17.79 19.15
CA ILE A 147 4.25 16.85 18.16
C ILE A 147 2.79 17.12 17.82
N PHE A 148 1.96 17.49 18.80
CA PHE A 148 0.51 17.60 18.61
C PHE A 148 0.03 19.02 18.28
N PHE A 149 0.70 20.04 18.80
CA PHE A 149 0.30 21.43 18.68
C PHE A 149 1.15 22.19 17.64
N SER A 150 0.68 23.38 17.30
CA SER A 150 1.45 24.35 16.54
C SER A 150 2.67 24.83 17.36
N THR A 151 3.63 25.47 16.68
CA THR A 151 4.83 26.02 17.32
C THR A 151 4.48 27.00 18.46
N LEU A 152 3.47 27.83 18.26
CA LEU A 152 3.04 28.81 19.26
C LEU A 152 2.33 28.15 20.46
N GLU A 153 1.42 27.20 20.19
CA GLU A 153 0.73 26.45 21.24
C GLU A 153 1.70 25.60 22.07
N SER A 154 2.69 24.96 21.45
CA SER A 154 3.73 24.21 22.18
C SER A 154 4.65 25.10 23.01
N LEU A 155 4.91 26.34 22.59
CA LEU A 155 5.62 27.34 23.39
C LEU A 155 4.81 27.70 24.66
N ILE A 156 3.48 27.84 24.51
CA ILE A 156 2.60 28.10 25.67
C ILE A 156 2.69 26.96 26.68
N VAL A 157 2.69 25.69 26.21
CA VAL A 157 2.85 24.52 27.08
C VAL A 157 4.21 24.56 27.78
N ALA A 158 5.31 24.87 27.08
CA ALA A 158 6.63 24.99 27.67
C ALA A 158 6.69 26.09 28.76
N ALA A 159 6.00 27.23 28.51
CA ALA A 159 5.89 28.31 29.49
C ALA A 159 5.06 27.89 30.72
N ILE A 160 3.96 27.15 30.51
CA ILE A 160 3.14 26.59 31.62
C ILE A 160 3.97 25.62 32.47
N VAL A 161 4.72 24.71 31.84
CA VAL A 161 5.64 23.79 32.54
C VAL A 161 6.66 24.57 33.38
N SER A 162 7.28 25.59 32.81
CA SER A 162 8.19 26.50 33.49
C SER A 162 7.56 27.13 34.75
N VAL A 163 6.34 27.65 34.61
CA VAL A 163 5.60 28.28 35.67
C VAL A 163 5.27 27.25 36.77
N PHE A 164 4.78 26.07 36.42
CA PHE A 164 4.48 25.01 37.41
C PHE A 164 5.73 24.59 38.18
N TYR A 165 6.85 24.40 37.49
CA TYR A 165 8.09 24.05 38.16
C TYR A 165 8.58 25.17 39.12
N ILE A 166 8.52 26.44 38.71
CA ILE A 166 8.86 27.59 39.53
C ILE A 166 7.93 27.68 40.76
N ILE A 167 6.64 27.45 40.59
CA ILE A 167 5.67 27.42 41.68
C ILE A 167 6.03 26.33 42.71
N VAL A 168 6.35 25.12 42.24
CA VAL A 168 6.78 24.02 43.17
C VAL A 168 8.01 24.45 43.98
N LEU A 169 9.01 25.03 43.32
CA LEU A 169 10.21 25.52 44.01
C LEU A 169 9.92 26.62 45.01
N ILE A 170 9.07 27.61 44.68
CA ILE A 170 8.68 28.70 45.58
C ILE A 170 7.91 28.15 46.79
N LEU A 171 6.98 27.23 46.61
CA LEU A 171 6.20 26.64 47.68
C LEU A 171 7.10 25.84 48.65
N GLU A 172 8.06 25.08 48.14
CA GLU A 172 8.95 24.30 48.96
C GLU A 172 9.95 25.15 49.75
N TYR A 173 10.54 26.17 49.12
CA TYR A 173 11.69 26.88 49.71
C TYR A 173 11.35 28.27 50.28
N SER A 174 10.35 28.99 49.74
CA SER A 174 10.04 30.35 50.19
C SER A 174 8.92 30.39 51.25
N LEU A 175 7.89 29.55 51.06
CA LEU A 175 6.74 29.58 52.00
C LEU A 175 6.88 28.60 53.15
N SER A 176 7.99 27.82 53.23
CA SER A 176 8.24 26.82 54.29
C SER A 176 7.03 25.89 54.51
N ILE A 177 6.24 25.65 53.48
CA ILE A 177 5.15 24.70 53.52
C ILE A 177 5.79 23.33 53.61
N GLN A 178 5.87 22.81 54.82
CA GLN A 178 6.33 21.44 55.11
C GLN A 178 5.21 20.49 54.72
N LEU A 179 5.02 20.28 53.42
CA LEU A 179 4.30 19.12 52.94
C LEU A 179 5.25 17.93 53.16
N PRO A 180 4.77 16.81 53.68
CA PRO A 180 5.61 15.66 53.96
C PRO A 180 6.24 15.18 52.65
N GLN A 181 7.56 15.24 52.58
CA GLN A 181 8.34 14.63 51.49
C GLN A 181 8.41 13.14 51.74
N SER A 182 7.99 12.31 50.82
CA SER A 182 7.89 10.88 51.06
C SER A 182 9.10 10.07 50.55
N ILE A 183 10.03 10.67 49.84
CA ILE A 183 11.17 9.93 49.29
C ILE A 183 12.44 10.72 49.49
N LEU A 184 13.42 10.02 50.10
CA LEU A 184 14.81 10.44 50.16
C LEU A 184 15.12 11.75 50.82
N ILE A 185 15.76 11.72 51.98
CA ILE A 185 16.80 12.72 52.14
C ILE A 185 17.85 12.23 53.15
N ASP A 186 19.11 12.25 52.72
CA ASP A 186 20.24 12.38 53.61
C ASP A 186 20.12 13.77 54.27
N PRO A 187 20.00 13.86 55.61
CA PRO A 187 19.94 15.15 56.30
C PRO A 187 21.09 16.10 55.95
N ALA A 188 22.26 15.57 55.58
CA ALA A 188 23.41 16.36 55.14
C ALA A 188 23.20 17.04 53.75
N LEU A 189 22.44 16.40 52.86
CA LEU A 189 22.08 16.99 51.54
C LEU A 189 20.91 17.96 51.65
N ALA A 190 20.06 17.81 52.67
CA ALA A 190 18.92 18.70 52.90
C ALA A 190 19.33 20.11 53.31
N ASP A 191 20.42 20.27 54.04
CA ASP A 191 20.94 21.58 54.44
C ASP A 191 21.59 22.33 53.27
N ASP A 192 22.32 21.64 52.41
CA ASP A 192 22.94 22.24 51.22
C ASP A 192 21.91 22.56 50.11
N SER A 193 20.85 21.75 50.01
CA SER A 193 19.75 21.97 49.05
C SER A 193 18.92 23.22 49.38
N LYS A 194 18.91 23.70 50.61
CA LYS A 194 18.23 24.95 51.03
C LYS A 194 19.02 26.21 50.77
N SER A 195 20.25 26.12 50.25
CA SER A 195 21.02 27.28 49.82
C SER A 195 20.32 28.02 48.66
N GLN A 196 20.18 29.36 48.80
CA GLN A 196 19.58 30.21 47.77
C GLN A 196 20.28 30.07 46.40
N ASN A 197 21.60 29.83 46.42
CA ASN A 197 22.39 29.63 45.21
C ASN A 197 22.05 28.30 44.52
N HIS A 198 21.80 27.24 45.27
CA HIS A 198 21.39 25.94 44.76
C HIS A 198 20.02 26.01 44.12
N LEU A 199 19.07 26.68 44.76
CA LEU A 199 17.74 26.92 44.22
C LEU A 199 17.78 27.68 42.88
N LEU A 200 18.52 28.80 42.85
CA LEU A 200 18.68 29.60 41.63
C LEU A 200 19.32 28.78 40.49
N PHE A 201 20.32 27.97 40.80
CA PHE A 201 20.99 27.12 39.84
C PHE A 201 20.00 26.14 39.19
N TRP A 202 19.23 25.40 39.97
CA TRP A 202 18.25 24.45 39.46
C TRP A 202 17.12 25.16 38.67
N MET A 203 16.65 26.29 39.19
CA MET A 203 15.61 27.09 38.52
C MET A 203 16.07 27.53 37.12
N PHE A 204 17.28 28.09 36.98
CA PHE A 204 17.76 28.52 35.69
C PHE A 204 18.14 27.37 34.78
N SER A 205 18.82 26.35 35.29
CA SER A 205 19.33 25.21 34.51
C SER A 205 18.18 24.41 33.88
N LEU A 206 17.16 24.07 34.67
CA LEU A 206 16.02 23.31 34.15
C LEU A 206 15.13 24.13 33.19
N ASN A 207 14.88 25.40 33.50
CA ASN A 207 14.13 26.24 32.59
C ASN A 207 14.88 26.46 31.28
N PHE A 208 16.20 26.65 31.33
CA PHE A 208 17.02 26.69 30.10
C PHE A 208 16.89 25.38 29.29
N LEU A 209 16.93 24.22 29.96
CA LEU A 209 16.75 22.92 29.33
C LEU A 209 15.35 22.77 28.72
N PHE A 210 14.30 23.20 29.42
CA PHE A 210 12.91 23.11 28.90
C PHE A 210 12.75 23.90 27.60
N PHE A 211 13.23 25.12 27.56
CA PHE A 211 13.16 25.93 26.34
C PHE A 211 14.10 25.45 25.24
N THR A 212 15.25 24.88 25.58
CA THR A 212 16.17 24.27 24.61
C THR A 212 15.50 23.04 23.97
N VAL A 213 14.91 22.18 24.76
CA VAL A 213 14.19 20.99 24.24
C VAL A 213 13.00 21.42 23.41
N TRP A 214 12.20 22.39 23.88
CA TRP A 214 11.11 22.94 23.11
C TRP A 214 11.58 23.44 21.74
N TYR A 215 12.67 24.22 21.69
CA TYR A 215 13.20 24.77 20.43
C TYR A 215 13.61 23.68 19.45
N VAL A 216 14.40 22.71 19.93
CA VAL A 216 14.90 21.61 19.09
C VAL A 216 13.75 20.73 18.57
N VAL A 217 12.88 20.28 19.48
CA VAL A 217 11.78 19.36 19.12
C VAL A 217 10.72 20.07 18.26
N SER A 218 10.40 21.32 18.56
CA SER A 218 9.48 22.14 17.77
C SER A 218 10.01 22.35 16.35
N ARG A 219 11.32 22.65 16.22
CA ARG A 219 11.95 22.79 14.91
C ARG A 219 11.94 21.50 14.11
N LEU A 220 12.25 20.38 14.77
CA LEU A 220 12.20 19.06 14.14
C LEU A 220 10.78 18.70 13.69
N SER A 221 9.80 18.89 14.56
CA SER A 221 8.38 18.64 14.26
C SER A 221 7.87 19.51 13.10
N PHE A 222 8.31 20.76 13.02
CA PHE A 222 8.00 21.65 11.90
C PHE A 222 8.55 21.10 10.57
N VAL A 223 9.81 20.69 10.55
CA VAL A 223 10.46 20.14 9.33
C VAL A 223 9.76 18.86 8.89
N VAL A 224 9.48 17.94 9.82
CA VAL A 224 8.80 16.67 9.51
C VAL A 224 7.41 16.92 8.92
N ARG A 225 6.60 17.78 9.54
CA ARG A 225 5.26 18.12 9.02
C ARG A 225 5.29 18.81 7.65
N ALA A 226 6.27 19.66 7.43
CA ALA A 226 6.44 20.32 6.14
C ALA A 226 6.78 19.31 5.02
N HIS A 227 7.66 18.35 5.30
CA HIS A 227 7.97 17.27 4.34
C HIS A 227 6.79 16.36 4.08
N GLU A 228 6.03 15.99 5.10
CA GLU A 228 4.83 15.15 4.95
C GLU A 228 3.76 15.84 4.08
N SER A 229 3.54 17.14 4.29
CA SER A 229 2.63 17.92 3.47
C SER A 229 3.07 17.99 1.99
N GLN A 230 4.37 18.20 1.74
CA GLN A 230 4.92 18.20 0.38
C GLN A 230 4.78 16.84 -0.30
N LEU A 231 5.07 15.76 0.43
CA LEU A 231 4.95 14.40 -0.09
C LEU A 231 3.50 14.08 -0.46
N SER A 232 2.54 14.46 0.40
CA SER A 232 1.11 14.28 0.15
C SER A 232 0.64 15.07 -1.08
N GLU A 233 1.10 16.31 -1.24
CA GLU A 233 0.77 17.13 -2.42
C GLU A 233 1.38 16.56 -3.70
N ALA A 234 2.65 16.12 -3.66
CA ALA A 234 3.32 15.48 -4.79
C ALA A 234 2.59 14.19 -5.21
N TYR A 235 2.18 13.37 -4.23
CA TYR A 235 1.42 12.15 -4.48
C TYR A 235 0.06 12.42 -5.13
N LYS A 236 -0.66 13.46 -4.65
CA LYS A 236 -1.92 13.90 -5.28
C LYS A 236 -1.73 14.33 -6.73
N ARG A 237 -0.68 15.12 -7.02
CA ARG A 237 -0.38 15.57 -8.39
C ARG A 237 -0.04 14.40 -9.32
N ILE A 238 0.75 13.43 -8.83
CA ILE A 238 1.08 12.23 -9.61
C ILE A 238 -0.18 11.43 -9.93
N ASN A 239 -1.05 11.20 -8.95
CA ASN A 239 -2.31 10.48 -9.17
C ASN A 239 -3.25 11.21 -10.13
N GLN A 240 -3.36 12.54 -10.02
CA GLN A 240 -4.15 13.34 -10.96
C GLN A 240 -3.61 13.26 -12.39
N ALA A 241 -2.30 13.43 -12.58
CA ALA A 241 -1.67 13.32 -13.89
C ALA A 241 -1.84 11.91 -14.49
N GLN A 242 -1.77 10.87 -13.65
CA GLN A 242 -2.00 9.51 -14.10
C GLN A 242 -3.46 9.31 -14.55
N GLN A 243 -4.43 9.79 -13.78
CA GLN A 243 -5.85 9.72 -14.14
C GLN A 243 -6.16 10.49 -15.43
N GLU A 244 -5.61 11.69 -15.60
CA GLU A 244 -5.76 12.47 -16.82
C GLU A 244 -5.18 11.75 -18.04
N LYS A 245 -4.00 11.14 -17.88
CA LYS A 245 -3.36 10.35 -18.93
C LYS A 245 -4.24 9.15 -19.33
N ASP A 246 -4.80 8.44 -18.35
CA ASP A 246 -5.64 7.28 -18.60
C ASP A 246 -6.96 7.65 -19.26
N GLN A 247 -7.62 8.72 -18.81
CA GLN A 247 -8.82 9.28 -19.47
C GLN A 247 -8.54 9.73 -20.91
N TYR A 248 -7.39 10.38 -21.14
CA TYR A 248 -7.00 10.84 -22.46
C TYR A 248 -6.77 9.66 -23.41
N ALA A 249 -6.15 8.58 -22.94
CA ALA A 249 -5.95 7.36 -23.73
C ALA A 249 -7.29 6.73 -24.17
N VAL A 250 -8.26 6.62 -23.25
CA VAL A 250 -9.61 6.09 -23.56
C VAL A 250 -10.33 6.98 -24.58
N LEU A 251 -10.31 8.30 -24.40
CA LEU A 251 -10.96 9.26 -25.30
C LEU A 251 -10.35 9.21 -26.71
N MET A 252 -9.02 9.25 -26.82
CA MET A 252 -8.31 9.16 -28.10
C MET A 252 -8.62 7.87 -28.84
N THR A 253 -8.70 6.76 -28.11
CA THR A 253 -9.01 5.47 -28.71
C THR A 253 -10.42 5.45 -29.28
N HIS A 254 -11.39 6.03 -28.59
CA HIS A 254 -12.76 6.13 -29.08
C HIS A 254 -12.85 7.02 -30.33
N GLN A 255 -12.12 8.14 -30.35
CA GLN A 255 -12.05 9.06 -31.48
C GLN A 255 -11.34 8.46 -32.71
N LEU A 256 -10.36 7.55 -32.50
CA LEU A 256 -9.68 6.88 -33.61
C LEU A 256 -10.49 5.72 -34.18
N LYS A 257 -11.29 5.02 -33.36
CA LYS A 257 -12.14 3.91 -33.84
C LYS A 257 -13.19 4.37 -34.81
N SER A 258 -13.87 5.48 -34.54
CA SER A 258 -15.01 5.97 -35.40
C SER A 258 -14.64 6.24 -36.87
N PRO A 259 -13.57 7.03 -37.19
CA PRO A 259 -13.19 7.25 -38.56
C PRO A 259 -12.70 5.98 -39.27
N LEU A 260 -12.09 5.05 -38.50
CA LEU A 260 -11.62 3.80 -39.06
C LEU A 260 -12.78 2.87 -39.48
N ASP A 261 -13.80 2.78 -38.62
CA ASP A 261 -15.02 2.03 -38.95
C ASP A 261 -15.75 2.64 -40.16
N ALA A 262 -15.75 3.98 -40.32
CA ALA A 262 -16.28 4.66 -41.49
C ALA A 262 -15.50 4.34 -42.78
N ILE A 263 -14.17 4.29 -42.71
CA ILE A 263 -13.30 3.89 -43.84
C ILE A 263 -13.61 2.44 -44.24
N ARG A 264 -13.64 1.50 -43.27
CA ARG A 264 -13.96 0.08 -43.52
C ARG A 264 -15.34 -0.10 -44.13
N SER A 265 -16.34 0.63 -43.63
CA SER A 265 -17.70 0.59 -44.21
C SER A 265 -17.70 0.96 -45.69
N LYS A 266 -17.00 2.04 -46.09
CA LYS A 266 -16.88 2.45 -47.49
C LYS A 266 -16.13 1.43 -48.32
N ILE A 267 -15.06 0.84 -47.82
CA ILE A 267 -14.32 -0.24 -48.52
C ILE A 267 -15.24 -1.44 -48.75
N ASN A 268 -16.03 -1.84 -47.77
CA ASN A 268 -16.96 -2.96 -47.86
C ASN A 268 -18.09 -2.69 -48.91
N LEU A 269 -18.58 -1.45 -48.98
CA LEU A 269 -19.55 -1.07 -50.04
C LEU A 269 -18.94 -1.21 -51.44
N ILE A 270 -17.71 -0.78 -51.65
CA ILE A 270 -17.00 -0.92 -52.94
C ILE A 270 -16.75 -2.40 -53.24
N LYS A 271 -16.27 -3.19 -52.30
CA LYS A 271 -16.04 -4.65 -52.41
C LYS A 271 -17.33 -5.43 -52.72
N GLY A 272 -18.45 -4.99 -52.13
CA GLY A 272 -19.78 -5.59 -52.33
C GLY A 272 -20.44 -5.27 -53.66
N GLY A 273 -19.76 -4.49 -54.56
CA GLY A 273 -20.27 -4.13 -55.87
C GLY A 273 -21.30 -3.01 -55.90
N TYR A 274 -21.57 -2.38 -54.73
CA TYR A 274 -22.58 -1.28 -54.67
C TYR A 274 -22.15 0.01 -55.37
N CYS A 275 -20.87 0.12 -55.74
CA CYS A 275 -20.33 1.27 -56.48
C CYS A 275 -19.98 0.99 -57.95
N GLY A 276 -20.45 -0.15 -58.50
CA GLY A 276 -20.14 -0.61 -59.86
C GLY A 276 -18.95 -1.57 -59.91
N ASP A 277 -18.59 -2.04 -61.11
CA ASP A 277 -17.49 -2.97 -61.32
C ASP A 277 -16.14 -2.33 -61.06
N VAL A 278 -15.32 -2.98 -60.22
CA VAL A 278 -14.02 -2.52 -59.80
C VAL A 278 -12.92 -3.22 -60.59
N PRO A 279 -12.00 -2.49 -61.27
CA PRO A 279 -10.86 -3.08 -61.95
C PRO A 279 -10.01 -3.98 -61.02
N PRO A 280 -9.44 -5.10 -61.53
CA PRO A 280 -8.68 -6.05 -60.70
C PRO A 280 -7.54 -5.41 -59.90
N GLU A 281 -6.80 -4.47 -60.47
CA GLU A 281 -5.71 -3.74 -59.81
C GLU A 281 -6.18 -2.88 -58.64
N LEU A 282 -7.34 -2.24 -58.80
CA LEU A 282 -7.95 -1.44 -57.72
C LEU A 282 -8.49 -2.33 -56.62
N LYS A 283 -9.00 -3.52 -56.93
CA LYS A 283 -9.49 -4.51 -56.01
C LYS A 283 -8.36 -4.99 -55.07
N GLU A 284 -7.16 -5.24 -55.63
CA GLU A 284 -6.00 -5.61 -54.85
C GLU A 284 -5.56 -4.48 -53.89
N THR A 285 -5.57 -3.24 -54.35
CA THR A 285 -5.25 -2.07 -53.52
C THR A 285 -6.26 -1.88 -52.40
N LEU A 286 -7.55 -2.03 -52.67
CA LEU A 286 -8.61 -1.98 -51.67
C LEU A 286 -8.44 -3.08 -50.61
N LEU A 287 -8.03 -4.29 -50.99
CA LEU A 287 -7.73 -5.37 -50.03
C LEU A 287 -6.55 -5.04 -49.13
N LYS A 288 -5.51 -4.39 -49.66
CA LYS A 288 -4.36 -3.91 -48.86
C LYS A 288 -4.78 -2.84 -47.84
N ILE A 289 -5.64 -1.89 -48.26
CA ILE A 289 -6.16 -0.84 -47.36
C ILE A 289 -7.07 -1.44 -46.29
N ASP A 290 -7.95 -2.39 -46.65
CA ASP A 290 -8.84 -3.08 -45.70
C ASP A 290 -8.05 -3.84 -44.63
N ARG A 291 -6.98 -4.58 -45.03
CA ARG A 291 -6.11 -5.25 -44.08
C ARG A 291 -5.44 -4.27 -43.11
N ARG A 292 -4.90 -3.14 -43.60
CA ARG A 292 -4.30 -2.11 -42.78
C ARG A 292 -5.30 -1.48 -41.78
N ALA A 293 -6.50 -1.15 -42.29
CA ALA A 293 -7.57 -0.60 -41.44
C ALA A 293 -8.00 -1.58 -40.37
N THR A 294 -8.10 -2.87 -40.69
CA THR A 294 -8.41 -3.94 -39.72
C THR A 294 -7.31 -4.09 -38.65
N SER A 295 -6.03 -4.05 -39.05
CA SER A 295 -4.92 -4.09 -38.13
C SER A 295 -4.91 -2.87 -37.19
N MET A 296 -5.19 -1.68 -37.69
CA MET A 296 -5.30 -0.48 -36.84
C MET A 296 -6.47 -0.58 -35.86
N ALA A 297 -7.64 -1.11 -36.28
CA ALA A 297 -8.76 -1.34 -35.37
C ALA A 297 -8.44 -2.33 -34.27
N ALA A 298 -7.72 -3.41 -34.57
CA ALA A 298 -7.24 -4.38 -33.58
C ALA A 298 -6.28 -3.74 -32.58
N LEU A 299 -5.29 -2.97 -33.05
CA LEU A 299 -4.35 -2.20 -32.20
C LEU A 299 -5.08 -1.28 -31.22
N ILE A 300 -6.10 -0.56 -31.71
CA ILE A 300 -6.91 0.35 -30.89
C ILE A 300 -7.67 -0.42 -29.80
N LEU A 301 -8.25 -1.57 -30.15
CA LEU A 301 -8.95 -2.43 -29.19
C LEU A 301 -8.00 -3.03 -28.13
N ASP A 302 -6.80 -3.45 -28.54
CA ASP A 302 -5.80 -3.96 -27.61
C ASP A 302 -5.33 -2.88 -26.65
N LEU A 303 -5.16 -1.64 -27.13
CA LEU A 303 -4.82 -0.50 -26.27
C LEU A 303 -5.91 -0.21 -25.22
N LEU A 304 -7.20 -0.28 -25.62
CA LEU A 304 -8.33 -0.14 -24.69
C LEU A 304 -8.35 -1.26 -23.65
N ARG A 305 -8.11 -2.52 -24.08
CA ARG A 305 -8.02 -3.67 -23.17
C ARG A 305 -6.90 -3.47 -22.16
N LEU A 306 -5.73 -3.04 -22.62
CA LEU A 306 -4.57 -2.77 -21.80
C LEU A 306 -4.88 -1.68 -20.73
N GLN A 307 -5.51 -0.59 -21.14
CA GLN A 307 -5.88 0.50 -20.23
C GLN A 307 -6.89 0.02 -19.16
N ARG A 308 -7.93 -0.69 -19.55
CA ARG A 308 -8.92 -1.23 -18.60
C ARG A 308 -8.30 -2.19 -17.59
N LEU A 309 -7.35 -3.03 -18.02
CA LEU A 309 -6.65 -3.95 -17.14
C LEU A 309 -5.78 -3.20 -16.12
N LYS A 310 -5.13 -2.10 -16.51
CA LYS A 310 -4.35 -1.23 -15.61
C LYS A 310 -5.24 -0.54 -14.56
N GLU A 311 -6.44 -0.09 -14.94
CA GLU A 311 -7.40 0.54 -14.03
C GLU A 311 -7.94 -0.45 -13.00
N THR A 312 -8.18 -1.70 -13.39
CA THR A 312 -8.71 -2.75 -12.50
C THR A 312 -7.74 -3.12 -11.38
N CYS A 313 -6.43 -2.92 -11.58
CA CYS A 313 -5.41 -3.09 -10.55
C CYS A 313 -5.59 -2.13 -9.34
N SER A 314 -6.28 -1.01 -9.53
CA SER A 314 -6.49 0.04 -8.51
C SER A 314 -7.82 -0.10 -7.74
N CYS A 315 -8.74 -0.95 -8.17
CA CYS A 315 -10.05 -1.17 -7.57
C CYS A 315 -10.18 -2.63 -7.10
N ASN A 316 -10.87 -2.86 -5.97
CA ASN A 316 -11.24 -4.19 -5.46
C ASN A 316 -12.13 -4.93 -6.50
N ALA A 317 -11.53 -5.54 -7.51
CA ALA A 317 -12.27 -6.36 -8.46
C ALA A 317 -12.77 -7.62 -7.75
N GLU A 318 -14.06 -7.90 -7.87
CA GLU A 318 -14.66 -9.12 -7.33
C GLU A 318 -14.06 -10.35 -8.02
N THR A 319 -13.36 -11.17 -7.26
CA THR A 319 -12.93 -12.50 -7.72
C THR A 319 -14.13 -13.46 -7.73
N LYS A 320 -14.23 -14.24 -8.80
CA LYS A 320 -15.30 -15.24 -9.00
C LYS A 320 -14.69 -16.61 -9.24
N SER A 321 -15.49 -17.64 -9.03
CA SER A 321 -15.13 -19.02 -9.38
C SER A 321 -15.08 -19.16 -10.92
N VAL A 322 -13.89 -19.37 -11.45
CA VAL A 322 -13.64 -19.50 -12.88
C VAL A 322 -13.36 -20.96 -13.22
N ASN A 323 -14.22 -21.56 -14.02
CA ASN A 323 -14.00 -22.90 -14.55
C ASN A 323 -13.10 -22.81 -15.80
N ILE A 324 -11.91 -23.34 -15.69
CA ILE A 324 -10.87 -23.16 -16.72
C ILE A 324 -11.19 -23.92 -18.00
N SER A 325 -11.78 -25.10 -17.93
CA SER A 325 -12.17 -25.85 -19.12
C SER A 325 -13.21 -25.07 -19.97
N LYS A 326 -14.18 -24.40 -19.31
CA LYS A 326 -15.15 -23.55 -20.00
C LYS A 326 -14.49 -22.33 -20.64
N VAL A 327 -13.52 -21.72 -19.96
CA VAL A 327 -12.77 -20.57 -20.51
C VAL A 327 -12.00 -20.99 -21.75
N LEU A 328 -11.29 -22.13 -21.69
CA LEU A 328 -10.53 -22.66 -22.82
C LEU A 328 -11.46 -22.99 -24.00
N GLN A 329 -12.58 -23.68 -23.76
CA GLN A 329 -13.55 -23.98 -24.81
C GLN A 329 -14.02 -22.69 -25.51
N LYS A 330 -14.39 -21.67 -24.76
CA LYS A 330 -14.83 -20.37 -25.29
C LYS A 330 -13.72 -19.67 -26.12
N CYS A 331 -12.46 -19.75 -25.68
CA CYS A 331 -11.33 -19.22 -26.43
C CYS A 331 -11.12 -19.96 -27.77
N LEU A 332 -11.22 -21.29 -27.74
CA LEU A 332 -11.04 -22.11 -28.93
C LEU A 332 -12.18 -21.90 -29.95
N GLU A 333 -13.44 -21.79 -29.48
CA GLU A 333 -14.57 -21.44 -30.34
C GLU A 333 -14.34 -20.11 -31.08
N LYS A 334 -13.83 -19.09 -30.42
CA LYS A 334 -13.50 -17.80 -31.04
C LYS A 334 -12.38 -17.89 -32.08
N LEU A 335 -11.39 -18.76 -31.83
CA LEU A 335 -10.17 -18.90 -32.63
C LEU A 335 -10.36 -19.92 -33.78
N THR A 336 -11.44 -20.68 -33.80
CA THR A 336 -11.75 -21.70 -34.82
C THR A 336 -11.58 -21.18 -36.27
N PRO A 337 -12.02 -19.97 -36.66
CA PRO A 337 -11.80 -19.50 -38.03
C PRO A 337 -10.34 -19.35 -38.43
N VAL A 338 -9.49 -18.97 -37.48
CA VAL A 338 -8.03 -18.79 -37.69
C VAL A 338 -7.36 -20.17 -37.76
N ILE A 339 -7.74 -21.07 -36.85
CA ILE A 339 -7.28 -22.47 -36.81
C ILE A 339 -7.53 -23.15 -38.15
N ASN A 340 -8.75 -23.07 -38.67
CA ASN A 340 -9.13 -23.65 -39.94
C ASN A 340 -8.40 -23.03 -41.16
N THR A 341 -8.20 -21.70 -41.14
CA THR A 341 -7.47 -21.00 -42.20
C THR A 341 -6.00 -21.38 -42.27
N LYS A 342 -5.40 -21.65 -41.12
CA LYS A 342 -4.00 -22.08 -40.96
C LYS A 342 -3.83 -23.61 -40.95
N GLU A 343 -4.91 -24.38 -40.98
CA GLU A 343 -4.91 -25.85 -40.93
C GLU A 343 -4.17 -26.40 -39.68
N ILE A 344 -4.27 -25.70 -38.54
CA ILE A 344 -3.59 -26.07 -37.28
C ILE A 344 -4.24 -27.30 -36.67
N VAL A 345 -3.44 -28.29 -36.29
CA VAL A 345 -3.88 -29.46 -35.54
C VAL A 345 -3.81 -29.13 -34.05
N LEU A 346 -4.92 -29.25 -33.36
CA LEU A 346 -4.99 -29.02 -31.90
C LEU A 346 -4.93 -30.34 -31.13
N ASN A 347 -3.96 -30.49 -30.24
CA ASN A 347 -3.87 -31.56 -29.27
C ASN A 347 -4.27 -31.03 -27.89
N LEU A 348 -5.38 -31.52 -27.35
CA LEU A 348 -5.95 -31.06 -26.07
C LEU A 348 -5.87 -32.18 -25.03
N SER A 349 -5.21 -31.89 -23.89
CA SER A 349 -5.18 -32.76 -22.71
C SER A 349 -5.39 -31.90 -21.46
N ILE A 350 -6.68 -31.64 -21.15
CA ILE A 350 -7.09 -30.63 -20.17
C ILE A 350 -7.95 -31.29 -19.10
N ASP A 351 -7.46 -31.25 -17.88
CA ASP A 351 -8.23 -31.59 -16.67
C ASP A 351 -9.03 -30.37 -16.21
N ASN A 352 -10.25 -30.62 -15.69
CA ASN A 352 -11.10 -29.54 -15.23
C ASN A 352 -10.75 -29.11 -13.80
N PHE A 353 -10.53 -27.82 -13.59
CA PHE A 353 -10.38 -27.23 -12.28
C PHE A 353 -10.99 -25.82 -12.21
N ILE A 354 -11.26 -25.38 -10.98
CA ILE A 354 -11.83 -24.07 -10.69
C ILE A 354 -10.77 -23.23 -10.00
N TYR A 355 -10.64 -21.99 -10.46
CA TYR A 355 -9.74 -20.99 -9.91
C TYR A 355 -10.53 -19.76 -9.43
N GLN A 356 -10.11 -19.12 -8.32
CA GLN A 356 -10.72 -17.89 -7.83
C GLN A 356 -10.02 -16.69 -8.45
N GLY A 357 -10.63 -16.05 -9.43
CA GLY A 357 -10.03 -14.96 -10.18
C GLY A 357 -11.02 -14.06 -10.89
N ILE A 358 -10.50 -13.10 -11.67
CA ILE A 358 -11.28 -12.18 -12.47
C ILE A 358 -11.53 -12.86 -13.84
N SER A 359 -12.73 -13.44 -14.01
CA SER A 359 -13.08 -14.30 -15.16
C SER A 359 -12.70 -13.72 -16.51
N ASP A 360 -13.06 -12.45 -16.77
CA ASP A 360 -12.80 -11.79 -18.06
C ASP A 360 -11.29 -11.62 -18.33
N GLN A 361 -10.49 -11.42 -17.27
CA GLN A 361 -9.05 -11.26 -17.41
C GLN A 361 -8.34 -12.60 -17.67
N VAL A 362 -8.82 -13.68 -17.01
CA VAL A 362 -8.32 -15.03 -17.29
C VAL A 362 -8.65 -15.44 -18.71
N GLU A 363 -9.87 -15.12 -19.22
CA GLU A 363 -10.26 -15.35 -20.61
C GLU A 363 -9.34 -14.58 -21.58
N ILE A 364 -9.11 -13.29 -21.35
CA ILE A 364 -8.23 -12.46 -22.18
C ILE A 364 -6.80 -12.99 -22.20
N LEU A 365 -6.29 -13.43 -21.05
CA LEU A 365 -4.95 -14.01 -20.92
C LEU A 365 -4.83 -15.28 -21.76
N MET A 366 -5.77 -16.22 -21.62
CA MET A 366 -5.77 -17.48 -22.36
C MET A 366 -5.94 -17.23 -23.86
N GLU A 367 -6.87 -16.35 -24.26
CA GLU A 367 -7.09 -15.97 -25.67
C GLU A 367 -5.80 -15.45 -26.32
N ASN A 368 -5.05 -14.56 -25.64
CA ASN A 368 -3.82 -13.99 -26.19
C ASN A 368 -2.71 -15.04 -26.34
N ILE A 369 -2.51 -15.94 -25.34
CA ILE A 369 -1.48 -16.98 -25.41
C ILE A 369 -1.80 -17.98 -26.54
N ILE A 370 -3.04 -18.47 -26.59
CA ILE A 370 -3.47 -19.43 -27.64
C ILE A 370 -3.42 -18.78 -29.02
N SER A 371 -3.88 -17.55 -29.16
CA SER A 371 -3.79 -16.80 -30.41
C SER A 371 -2.36 -16.61 -30.88
N ASN A 372 -1.41 -16.35 -29.97
CA ASN A 372 0.00 -16.27 -30.30
C ASN A 372 0.55 -17.62 -30.79
N ALA A 373 0.25 -18.73 -30.08
CA ALA A 373 0.67 -20.07 -30.47
C ALA A 373 0.19 -20.41 -31.90
N ILE A 374 -1.10 -20.13 -32.23
CA ILE A 374 -1.65 -20.32 -33.56
C ILE A 374 -0.99 -19.39 -34.59
N THR A 375 -0.78 -18.13 -34.23
CA THR A 375 -0.24 -17.12 -35.15
C THR A 375 1.20 -17.39 -35.56
N TYR A 376 2.02 -17.85 -34.62
CA TYR A 376 3.45 -18.09 -34.85
C TYR A 376 3.81 -19.52 -35.23
N SER A 377 2.85 -20.46 -35.20
CA SER A 377 3.00 -21.80 -35.79
C SER A 377 3.12 -21.74 -37.31
N HIS A 378 3.70 -22.78 -37.91
CA HIS A 378 3.71 -22.99 -39.37
C HIS A 378 2.32 -23.41 -39.88
N GLN A 379 2.07 -23.27 -41.19
CA GLN A 379 0.89 -23.78 -41.86
C GLN A 379 0.79 -25.31 -41.63
N GLY A 380 -0.35 -25.84 -41.22
CA GLY A 380 -0.51 -27.26 -40.89
C GLY A 380 0.24 -27.71 -39.64
N GLY A 381 0.73 -26.77 -38.82
CA GLY A 381 1.48 -27.05 -37.59
C GLY A 381 0.59 -27.58 -36.45
N ILE A 382 1.24 -28.04 -35.39
CA ILE A 382 0.58 -28.59 -34.21
C ILE A 382 0.66 -27.55 -33.07
N VAL A 383 -0.46 -27.34 -32.35
CA VAL A 383 -0.52 -26.60 -31.10
C VAL A 383 -1.05 -27.52 -30.01
N GLU A 384 -0.31 -27.66 -28.93
CA GLU A 384 -0.63 -28.56 -27.82
C GLU A 384 -1.06 -27.71 -26.63
N ILE A 385 -2.21 -28.05 -26.00
CA ILE A 385 -2.66 -27.42 -24.75
C ILE A 385 -2.86 -28.53 -23.74
N SER A 386 -2.08 -28.50 -22.68
CA SER A 386 -2.12 -29.52 -21.63
C SER A 386 -2.26 -28.87 -20.26
N SER A 387 -2.89 -29.58 -19.33
CA SER A 387 -2.92 -29.22 -17.93
C SER A 387 -2.27 -30.29 -17.06
N GLN A 388 -1.65 -29.85 -15.97
CA GLN A 388 -1.15 -30.70 -14.90
C GLN A 388 -1.70 -30.19 -13.58
N ILE A 389 -2.37 -31.07 -12.82
CA ILE A 389 -2.92 -30.75 -11.51
C ILE A 389 -2.11 -31.48 -10.45
N ASP A 390 -1.58 -30.74 -9.47
CA ASP A 390 -1.05 -31.30 -8.24
C ASP A 390 -2.08 -31.19 -7.12
N ALA A 391 -2.79 -32.30 -6.87
CA ALA A 391 -3.80 -32.36 -5.83
C ALA A 391 -3.25 -32.17 -4.41
N LYS A 392 -1.93 -32.40 -4.17
CA LYS A 392 -1.33 -32.24 -2.84
C LYS A 392 -1.05 -30.77 -2.52
N SER A 393 -0.56 -30.01 -3.49
CA SER A 393 -0.27 -28.59 -3.34
C SER A 393 -1.46 -27.70 -3.71
N GLN A 394 -2.56 -28.28 -4.23
CA GLN A 394 -3.72 -27.56 -4.76
C GLN A 394 -3.32 -26.52 -5.83
N THR A 395 -2.42 -26.90 -6.72
CA THR A 395 -1.94 -26.06 -7.81
C THR A 395 -2.21 -26.73 -9.15
N ALA A 396 -2.35 -25.91 -10.20
CA ALA A 396 -2.42 -26.40 -11.56
C ALA A 396 -1.49 -25.60 -12.48
N THR A 397 -0.98 -26.26 -13.51
CA THR A 397 -0.22 -25.63 -14.59
C THR A 397 -0.90 -25.89 -15.91
N ILE A 398 -1.11 -24.85 -16.71
CA ILE A 398 -1.54 -24.98 -18.10
C ILE A 398 -0.36 -24.65 -18.98
N ALA A 399 0.01 -25.58 -19.85
CA ALA A 399 1.03 -25.39 -20.86
C ALA A 399 0.41 -25.27 -22.25
N VAL A 400 0.79 -24.23 -22.99
CA VAL A 400 0.45 -24.03 -24.41
C VAL A 400 1.75 -24.07 -25.19
N THR A 401 1.89 -25.09 -26.04
CA THR A 401 3.10 -25.34 -26.83
C THR A 401 2.81 -25.22 -28.31
N ASP A 402 3.60 -24.42 -29.00
CA ASP A 402 3.62 -24.33 -30.47
C ASP A 402 4.95 -24.86 -31.01
N HIS A 403 4.91 -25.35 -32.24
CA HIS A 403 6.07 -25.77 -33.03
C HIS A 403 6.32 -24.81 -34.19
N GLY A 404 6.42 -23.52 -33.82
CA GLY A 404 6.56 -22.41 -34.77
C GLY A 404 7.96 -21.85 -34.84
N ILE A 405 8.05 -20.56 -35.19
CA ILE A 405 9.33 -19.85 -35.40
C ILE A 405 10.20 -19.71 -34.15
N GLY A 406 9.65 -19.93 -32.95
CA GLY A 406 10.36 -19.72 -31.68
C GLY A 406 10.80 -18.28 -31.43
N ILE A 407 11.44 -18.06 -30.29
CA ILE A 407 11.90 -16.75 -29.79
C ILE A 407 13.40 -16.81 -29.55
N ASP A 408 14.12 -15.78 -30.00
CA ASP A 408 15.55 -15.63 -29.71
C ASP A 408 15.78 -15.44 -28.17
N PRO A 409 16.78 -16.12 -27.57
CA PRO A 409 17.11 -15.94 -26.16
C PRO A 409 17.35 -14.49 -25.72
N ASN A 410 17.87 -13.63 -26.62
CA ASN A 410 18.08 -12.21 -26.34
C ASN A 410 16.77 -11.41 -26.27
N ASP A 411 15.72 -11.87 -26.93
CA ASP A 411 14.40 -11.22 -26.95
C ASP A 411 13.52 -11.66 -25.79
N LEU A 412 13.71 -12.87 -25.23
CA LEU A 412 12.90 -13.44 -24.14
C LEU A 412 12.67 -12.49 -22.95
N PRO A 413 13.68 -11.74 -22.44
CA PRO A 413 13.46 -10.82 -21.32
C PRO A 413 12.50 -9.68 -21.64
N ASN A 414 12.30 -9.37 -22.93
CA ASN A 414 11.57 -8.19 -23.39
C ASN A 414 10.19 -8.48 -23.95
N ILE A 415 9.80 -9.75 -24.15
CA ILE A 415 8.55 -10.13 -24.84
C ILE A 415 7.28 -9.61 -24.17
N PHE A 416 7.32 -9.31 -22.86
CA PHE A 416 6.20 -8.76 -22.10
C PHE A 416 6.19 -7.21 -22.05
N ASN A 417 7.18 -6.55 -22.68
CA ASN A 417 7.19 -5.09 -22.75
C ASN A 417 6.15 -4.60 -23.78
N GLU A 418 5.51 -3.47 -23.47
CA GLU A 418 4.54 -2.85 -24.37
C GLU A 418 5.21 -2.48 -25.71
N TYR A 419 4.52 -2.75 -26.83
CA TYR A 419 4.99 -2.48 -28.18
C TYR A 419 6.27 -3.22 -28.61
N PHE A 420 6.68 -4.23 -27.84
CA PHE A 420 7.80 -5.05 -28.22
C PHE A 420 7.39 -6.15 -29.22
N TYR A 421 8.15 -6.32 -30.26
CA TYR A 421 8.11 -7.45 -31.19
C TYR A 421 9.49 -7.75 -31.71
N SER A 422 9.83 -9.03 -31.82
CA SER A 422 11.14 -9.42 -32.34
C SER A 422 11.22 -9.20 -33.85
N PRO A 423 12.41 -8.97 -34.42
CA PRO A 423 12.57 -8.86 -35.88
C PRO A 423 12.03 -10.08 -36.64
N ARG A 424 12.17 -11.30 -36.07
CA ARG A 424 11.65 -12.54 -36.67
C ARG A 424 10.11 -12.55 -36.69
N ALA A 425 9.47 -12.17 -35.60
CA ALA A 425 8.00 -12.06 -35.52
C ALA A 425 7.46 -11.05 -36.53
N ALA A 426 8.13 -9.91 -36.73
CA ALA A 426 7.74 -8.88 -37.71
C ALA A 426 7.83 -9.38 -39.16
N LEU A 427 8.76 -10.26 -39.45
CA LEU A 427 8.88 -10.90 -40.77
C LEU A 427 7.79 -11.95 -41.00
N HIS A 428 7.43 -12.72 -39.96
CA HIS A 428 6.42 -13.78 -40.03
C HIS A 428 5.00 -13.21 -40.09
N ASN A 429 4.69 -12.20 -39.26
CA ASN A 429 3.38 -11.56 -39.24
C ASN A 429 3.49 -10.03 -39.13
N LYS A 430 3.19 -9.33 -40.24
CA LYS A 430 3.25 -7.85 -40.32
C LYS A 430 2.14 -7.11 -39.61
N SER A 431 1.17 -7.81 -39.02
CA SER A 431 -0.03 -7.20 -38.38
C SER A 431 -0.05 -7.32 -36.85
N THR A 432 1.06 -7.64 -36.21
CA THR A 432 1.12 -7.77 -34.75
C THR A 432 1.23 -6.41 -34.06
N SER A 433 0.47 -6.25 -32.98
CA SER A 433 0.39 -5.01 -32.20
C SER A 433 1.55 -4.81 -31.22
N GLY A 434 2.23 -5.89 -30.83
CA GLY A 434 3.21 -5.90 -29.73
C GLY A 434 2.59 -5.61 -28.35
N ILE A 435 1.25 -5.66 -28.23
CA ILE A 435 0.50 -5.38 -26.99
C ILE A 435 -0.02 -6.68 -26.34
N GLY A 436 -0.21 -7.74 -27.12
CA GLY A 436 -0.86 -8.97 -26.63
C GLY A 436 -0.18 -9.59 -25.39
N LEU A 437 1.16 -9.71 -25.39
CA LEU A 437 1.89 -10.27 -24.24
C LEU A 437 1.97 -9.30 -23.06
N SER A 438 1.93 -7.99 -23.26
CA SER A 438 1.81 -7.03 -22.15
C SER A 438 0.41 -7.09 -21.49
N ILE A 439 -0.64 -7.37 -22.26
CA ILE A 439 -1.96 -7.69 -21.73
C ILE A 439 -1.93 -8.97 -20.89
N VAL A 440 -1.26 -10.03 -21.36
CA VAL A 440 -1.07 -11.28 -20.61
C VAL A 440 -0.39 -11.04 -19.29
N LYS A 441 0.67 -10.23 -19.27
CA LYS A 441 1.40 -9.86 -18.06
C LYS A 441 0.49 -9.22 -17.02
N ILE A 442 -0.22 -8.16 -17.39
CA ILE A 442 -1.08 -7.42 -16.44
C ILE A 442 -2.25 -8.28 -15.97
N ALA A 443 -2.84 -9.07 -16.84
CA ALA A 443 -3.91 -10.00 -16.47
C ALA A 443 -3.41 -11.07 -15.49
N ALA A 444 -2.20 -11.57 -15.66
CA ALA A 444 -1.57 -12.51 -14.74
C ALA A 444 -1.28 -11.85 -13.39
N GLU A 445 -0.69 -10.65 -13.37
CA GLU A 445 -0.41 -9.88 -12.14
C GLU A 445 -1.71 -9.62 -11.34
N ASN A 446 -2.78 -9.20 -12.01
CA ASN A 446 -4.08 -8.94 -11.38
C ASN A 446 -4.71 -10.20 -10.77
N ASN A 447 -4.45 -11.35 -11.38
CA ASN A 447 -4.96 -12.65 -10.93
C ASN A 447 -3.93 -13.46 -10.12
N LYS A 448 -2.80 -12.90 -9.76
CA LYS A 448 -1.73 -13.57 -8.99
C LYS A 448 -1.22 -14.88 -9.65
N LEU A 449 -1.21 -14.92 -10.96
CA LEU A 449 -0.72 -16.03 -11.75
C LEU A 449 0.74 -15.80 -12.12
N ASP A 450 1.55 -16.87 -12.11
CA ASP A 450 2.92 -16.85 -12.63
C ASP A 450 2.96 -17.43 -14.04
N ILE A 451 3.81 -16.86 -14.89
CA ILE A 451 4.00 -17.33 -16.27
C ILE A 451 5.46 -17.66 -16.51
N ASN A 452 5.68 -18.84 -17.08
CA ASN A 452 6.99 -19.29 -17.51
C ASN A 452 7.01 -19.45 -19.04
N VAL A 453 8.09 -19.05 -19.68
CA VAL A 453 8.26 -19.18 -21.13
C VAL A 453 9.54 -19.93 -21.42
N SER A 454 9.42 -20.96 -22.23
CA SER A 454 10.55 -21.74 -22.77
C SER A 454 10.47 -21.73 -24.29
N SER A 455 11.54 -21.31 -24.97
CA SER A 455 11.55 -21.22 -26.42
C SER A 455 12.94 -21.46 -27.01
N GLU A 456 12.97 -22.03 -28.18
CA GLU A 456 14.17 -22.15 -29.05
C GLU A 456 13.81 -21.73 -30.47
N PRO A 457 14.69 -20.97 -31.16
CA PRO A 457 14.46 -20.59 -32.55
C PRO A 457 14.24 -21.80 -33.44
N ASP A 458 13.19 -21.77 -34.26
CA ASP A 458 12.73 -22.77 -35.19
C ASP A 458 12.27 -24.11 -34.58
N GLU A 459 12.23 -24.23 -33.25
CA GLU A 459 11.67 -25.39 -32.55
C GLU A 459 10.28 -25.10 -31.92
N GLY A 460 9.99 -23.80 -31.64
CA GLY A 460 8.72 -23.36 -31.10
C GLY A 460 8.78 -22.72 -29.71
N THR A 461 7.61 -22.53 -29.11
CA THR A 461 7.48 -21.85 -27.80
C THR A 461 6.48 -22.57 -26.92
N THR A 462 6.82 -22.70 -25.63
CA THR A 462 5.90 -23.17 -24.58
C THR A 462 5.66 -22.07 -23.56
N PHE A 463 4.41 -21.67 -23.39
CA PHE A 463 3.95 -20.82 -22.29
C PHE A 463 3.32 -21.70 -21.22
N SER A 464 3.84 -21.62 -20.00
CA SER A 464 3.31 -22.32 -18.81
C SER A 464 2.72 -21.33 -17.83
N ILE A 465 1.43 -21.45 -17.53
CA ILE A 465 0.67 -20.60 -16.62
C ILE A 465 0.43 -21.35 -15.34
N PHE A 466 0.84 -20.80 -14.22
CA PHE A 466 0.74 -21.39 -12.91
C PHE A 466 -0.44 -20.83 -12.13
N PHE A 467 -1.38 -21.69 -11.71
CA PHE A 467 -2.56 -21.37 -10.94
C PHE A 467 -2.37 -21.85 -9.49
N PRO A 468 -2.21 -20.94 -8.53
CA PRO A 468 -2.20 -21.29 -7.10
C PRO A 468 -3.63 -21.50 -6.60
N GLU A 469 -3.79 -22.27 -5.52
CA GLU A 469 -5.05 -22.42 -4.77
C GLU A 469 -6.29 -22.80 -5.62
N ILE A 470 -6.16 -23.89 -6.38
CA ILE A 470 -7.24 -24.40 -7.21
C ILE A 470 -8.23 -25.25 -6.41
N GLN A 471 -9.45 -25.40 -6.94
CA GLN A 471 -10.45 -26.34 -6.47
C GLN A 471 -10.73 -27.38 -7.56
N ILE A 472 -10.67 -28.65 -7.21
CA ILE A 472 -11.02 -29.76 -8.11
C ILE A 472 -12.51 -30.05 -7.91
N PRO A 473 -13.34 -29.98 -8.97
CA PRO A 473 -14.76 -30.33 -8.85
C PRO A 473 -14.95 -31.78 -8.42
N LYS A 474 -15.80 -32.04 -7.44
CA LYS A 474 -16.05 -33.37 -6.89
C LYS A 474 -16.67 -34.40 -7.86
N GLU A 475 -17.05 -33.99 -9.07
CA GLU A 475 -17.68 -34.85 -10.11
C GLU A 475 -16.68 -35.74 -10.85
N ILE A 476 -15.37 -35.68 -10.58
CA ILE A 476 -14.36 -36.43 -11.34
C ILE A 476 -13.87 -37.71 -10.62
N GLU A 477 -14.40 -38.05 -9.45
CA GLU A 477 -14.02 -39.32 -8.78
C GLU A 477 -14.63 -40.60 -9.40
N GLU A 478 -15.59 -40.51 -10.35
CA GLU A 478 -16.26 -41.70 -10.90
C GLU A 478 -16.16 -41.90 -12.42
N GLU A 479 -15.57 -41.03 -13.23
CA GLU A 479 -15.40 -41.29 -14.67
C GLU A 479 -13.96 -41.05 -15.15
N SER A 480 -13.13 -42.06 -15.00
CA SER A 480 -11.94 -42.25 -15.80
C SER A 480 -12.34 -42.75 -17.19
N ALA A 481 -12.18 -41.90 -18.21
CA ALA A 481 -12.17 -42.10 -19.66
C ALA A 481 -13.31 -41.36 -20.40
N PRO A 482 -13.18 -41.03 -21.68
CA PRO A 482 -12.08 -41.26 -22.58
C PRO A 482 -11.51 -39.99 -23.27
N SER A 483 -10.31 -40.10 -23.76
CA SER A 483 -9.72 -39.15 -24.72
C SER A 483 -10.67 -38.88 -25.88
N MET A 484 -11.23 -37.67 -25.96
CA MET A 484 -11.89 -37.22 -27.20
C MET A 484 -10.80 -36.84 -28.21
N ALA A 485 -10.39 -37.81 -29.01
CA ALA A 485 -9.78 -37.56 -30.30
C ALA A 485 -10.90 -37.09 -31.23
N ILE A 486 -11.00 -35.80 -31.48
CA ILE A 486 -11.82 -35.32 -32.60
C ILE A 486 -10.90 -35.42 -33.81
N GLN A 487 -11.04 -36.55 -34.53
CA GLN A 487 -10.64 -36.65 -35.92
C GLN A 487 -11.75 -35.98 -36.75
N GLN A 488 -11.44 -34.88 -37.40
CA GLN A 488 -11.74 -34.58 -38.82
C GLN A 488 -11.02 -33.33 -39.26
#